data_3e980e7c91db7655bbd492f07ede945d
#
_entry.id   3e980e7c91db7655bbd492f07ede945d
#
_cell.length_a   1.000
_cell.length_b   1.000
_cell.length_c   1.000
_cell.angle_alpha   90.00
_cell.angle_beta   90.00
_cell.angle_gamma   90.00
#
_symmetry.space_group_name_H-M   'P 1'
#
loop_
_entity.id
_entity.type
_entity.pdbx_description
1 polymer ?
#
loop_
_entity_poly.entity_id
_entity_poly.type
_entity_poly.pdbx_seq_one_letter_code
_entity_poly.pdbx_strand_id
1 'polypeptide(L)'
;MEIIAGIDSGATSTKIMLVNLEGKVLIYSEGPPANPFVVGDKFAAKILINALHKSILLIGKIEDVKSVTFGLTGYNPILEKFIKKYCKIEKITILDDQIIALEGALLGKPGVVVYSGTGSFAIGKNFQNNIARAGGKGFLLSDEGSGFYIGQNVLKAALKGFDGRGEKTLLTKYVLHYYNVKDFNELSYILHSKPLITSNIARLAPLAFKAAKKKDLVSLQIIESAAKELTLMAKAVSIKLGLINEHFPISFSGNVFKSNLFKKIFFKTLASEIPNAYVIKPAFPPVVGSIIFSFKHLKLEISNEILNTIKKTMKKRLLNFNCK
;
A
#
# COMPACT_ATOMS: atom_id res chain seq x y z
N MET A 1 -30.40 7.41 -7.15
CA MET A 1 -29.09 7.91 -7.68
C MET A 1 -28.19 6.71 -7.93
N GLU A 2 -27.56 6.61 -9.10
CA GLU A 2 -26.68 5.47 -9.38
C GLU A 2 -25.31 5.68 -8.75
N ILE A 3 -24.84 4.67 -7.99
CA ILE A 3 -23.62 4.71 -7.20
C ILE A 3 -22.67 3.63 -7.68
N ILE A 4 -21.39 3.97 -7.74
CA ILE A 4 -20.28 3.06 -7.95
C ILE A 4 -19.43 3.02 -6.67
N ALA A 5 -19.07 1.82 -6.22
CA ALA A 5 -18.29 1.61 -5.02
C ALA A 5 -16.90 1.06 -5.33
N GLY A 6 -15.90 1.54 -4.60
CA GLY A 6 -14.53 1.02 -4.61
C GLY A 6 -14.01 0.81 -3.19
N ILE A 7 -13.34 -0.30 -2.98
CA ILE A 7 -12.74 -0.67 -1.69
C ILE A 7 -11.26 -1.00 -1.90
N ASP A 8 -10.41 -0.43 -1.05
CA ASP A 8 -8.97 -0.73 -0.93
C ASP A 8 -8.73 -1.23 0.50
N SER A 9 -8.59 -2.54 0.68
CA SER A 9 -8.35 -3.16 1.98
C SER A 9 -6.90 -3.56 2.14
N GLY A 10 -6.16 -2.75 2.89
CA GLY A 10 -4.77 -2.96 3.23
C GLY A 10 -4.55 -3.62 4.59
N ALA A 11 -3.28 -3.84 4.95
CA ALA A 11 -2.88 -4.44 6.22
C ALA A 11 -3.20 -3.57 7.45
N THR A 12 -3.42 -2.26 7.28
CA THR A 12 -3.60 -1.30 8.39
C THR A 12 -4.95 -0.63 8.43
N SER A 13 -5.63 -0.50 7.29
CA SER A 13 -6.96 0.10 7.18
C SER A 13 -7.66 -0.33 5.91
N THR A 14 -8.98 -0.16 5.88
CA THR A 14 -9.82 -0.33 4.69
C THR A 14 -10.35 1.02 4.27
N LYS A 15 -10.12 1.42 3.01
CA LYS A 15 -10.64 2.65 2.42
C LYS A 15 -11.81 2.34 1.52
N ILE A 16 -12.87 3.14 1.64
CA ILE A 16 -14.10 2.99 0.87
C ILE A 16 -14.37 4.32 0.17
N MET A 17 -14.67 4.24 -1.11
CA MET A 17 -15.09 5.38 -1.91
C MET A 17 -16.39 5.06 -2.64
N LEU A 18 -17.35 5.97 -2.55
CA LEU A 18 -18.59 5.92 -3.30
C LEU A 18 -18.64 7.14 -4.24
N VAL A 19 -18.88 6.90 -5.51
CA VAL A 19 -19.00 7.95 -6.52
C VAL A 19 -20.30 7.78 -7.33
N ASN A 20 -20.81 8.87 -7.88
CA ASN A 20 -21.86 8.78 -8.90
C ASN A 20 -21.26 8.55 -10.30
N LEU A 21 -22.09 8.39 -11.33
CA LEU A 21 -21.62 8.10 -12.70
C LEU A 21 -20.80 9.25 -13.31
N GLU A 22 -20.99 10.49 -12.86
CA GLU A 22 -20.22 11.66 -13.30
C GLU A 22 -18.90 11.82 -12.53
N GLY A 23 -18.53 10.86 -11.67
CA GLY A 23 -17.29 10.86 -10.92
C GLY A 23 -17.28 11.74 -9.66
N LYS A 24 -18.42 12.30 -9.24
CA LYS A 24 -18.51 13.05 -7.98
C LYS A 24 -18.35 12.10 -6.79
N VAL A 25 -17.32 12.32 -5.96
CA VAL A 25 -17.12 11.56 -4.72
C VAL A 25 -18.18 11.95 -3.70
N LEU A 26 -19.06 11.00 -3.40
CA LEU A 26 -20.17 11.14 -2.45
C LEU A 26 -19.69 10.84 -1.04
N ILE A 27 -18.95 9.73 -0.88
CA ILE A 27 -18.37 9.28 0.39
C ILE A 27 -16.90 8.90 0.16
N TYR A 28 -16.06 9.28 1.11
CA TYR A 28 -14.76 8.68 1.36
C TYR A 28 -14.69 8.36 2.85
N SER A 29 -14.49 7.11 3.19
CA SER A 29 -14.43 6.64 4.58
C SER A 29 -13.28 5.67 4.78
N GLU A 30 -12.83 5.56 6.03
CA GLU A 30 -11.79 4.62 6.45
C GLU A 30 -12.34 3.72 7.56
N GLY A 31 -12.08 2.44 7.44
CA GLY A 31 -12.49 1.40 8.38
C GLY A 31 -11.31 0.58 8.89
N PRO A 32 -11.56 -0.37 9.80
CA PRO A 32 -10.53 -1.26 10.32
C PRO A 32 -9.91 -2.13 9.23
N PRO A 33 -8.68 -2.64 9.44
CA PRO A 33 -8.07 -3.61 8.53
C PRO A 33 -8.88 -4.90 8.46
N ALA A 34 -8.96 -5.49 7.27
CA ALA A 34 -9.67 -6.74 7.02
C ALA A 34 -8.74 -7.79 6.40
N ASN A 35 -7.53 -7.94 6.95
CA ASN A 35 -6.56 -8.92 6.48
C ASN A 35 -6.97 -10.34 6.90
N PRO A 36 -7.31 -11.25 5.95
CA PRO A 36 -7.78 -12.60 6.26
C PRO A 36 -6.74 -13.46 6.99
N PHE A 37 -5.45 -13.22 6.81
CA PHE A 37 -4.38 -13.91 7.53
C PHE A 37 -4.35 -13.58 9.04
N VAL A 38 -5.01 -12.48 9.45
CA VAL A 38 -5.06 -12.04 10.86
C VAL A 38 -6.41 -12.40 11.48
N VAL A 39 -7.51 -12.14 10.78
CA VAL A 39 -8.87 -12.26 11.35
C VAL A 39 -9.66 -13.45 10.78
N GLY A 40 -9.12 -14.17 9.80
CA GLY A 40 -9.80 -15.25 9.07
C GLY A 40 -10.76 -14.71 8.00
N ASP A 41 -10.96 -15.51 6.94
CA ASP A 41 -11.69 -15.09 5.72
C ASP A 41 -13.13 -14.66 5.99
N LYS A 42 -13.87 -15.43 6.79
CA LYS A 42 -15.28 -15.15 7.10
C LYS A 42 -15.43 -13.82 7.84
N PHE A 43 -14.52 -13.53 8.78
CA PHE A 43 -14.58 -12.31 9.58
C PHE A 43 -14.10 -11.11 8.77
N ALA A 44 -13.05 -11.27 7.95
CA ALA A 44 -12.60 -10.26 7.00
C ALA A 44 -13.73 -9.84 6.04
N ALA A 45 -14.45 -10.79 5.44
CA ALA A 45 -15.59 -10.49 4.59
C ALA A 45 -16.68 -9.70 5.34
N LYS A 46 -17.01 -10.07 6.57
CA LYS A 46 -17.99 -9.34 7.38
C LYS A 46 -17.56 -7.90 7.68
N ILE A 47 -16.28 -7.68 8.01
CA ILE A 47 -15.74 -6.32 8.24
C ILE A 47 -15.93 -5.47 6.97
N LEU A 48 -15.53 -5.99 5.81
CA LEU A 48 -15.62 -5.29 4.53
C LEU A 48 -17.07 -4.94 4.15
N ILE A 49 -17.97 -5.91 4.24
CA ILE A 49 -19.37 -5.71 3.89
C ILE A 49 -20.07 -4.74 4.86
N ASN A 50 -19.83 -4.87 6.16
CA ASN A 50 -20.40 -3.95 7.15
C ASN A 50 -19.89 -2.50 6.94
N ALA A 51 -18.62 -2.33 6.63
CA ALA A 51 -18.05 -1.01 6.35
C ALA A 51 -18.65 -0.40 5.06
N LEU A 52 -18.81 -1.21 4.01
CA LEU A 52 -19.47 -0.80 2.76
C LEU A 52 -20.93 -0.41 3.00
N HIS A 53 -21.71 -1.26 3.66
CA HIS A 53 -23.13 -0.98 3.97
C HIS A 53 -23.30 0.30 4.78
N LYS A 54 -22.49 0.49 5.83
CA LYS A 54 -22.53 1.73 6.62
C LYS A 54 -22.26 2.96 5.75
N SER A 55 -21.33 2.87 4.81
CA SER A 55 -21.03 3.99 3.90
C SER A 55 -22.17 4.26 2.91
N ILE A 56 -22.81 3.22 2.39
CA ILE A 56 -23.96 3.35 1.47
C ILE A 56 -25.14 4.00 2.15
N LEU A 57 -25.50 3.55 3.37
CA LEU A 57 -26.65 4.05 4.13
C LEU A 57 -26.57 5.54 4.49
N LEU A 58 -25.38 6.16 4.40
CA LEU A 58 -25.23 7.60 4.60
C LEU A 58 -25.79 8.45 3.43
N ILE A 59 -25.96 7.84 2.24
CA ILE A 59 -26.30 8.59 1.02
C ILE A 59 -27.40 7.95 0.17
N GLY A 60 -27.80 6.72 0.46
CA GLY A 60 -28.79 6.00 -0.34
C GLY A 60 -29.07 4.59 0.18
N LYS A 61 -29.51 3.73 -0.70
CA LYS A 61 -29.83 2.32 -0.46
C LYS A 61 -28.84 1.40 -1.19
N ILE A 62 -28.79 0.13 -0.79
CA ILE A 62 -27.90 -0.87 -1.42
C ILE A 62 -28.22 -1.04 -2.90
N GLU A 63 -29.48 -0.95 -3.27
CA GLU A 63 -30.01 -1.07 -4.64
C GLU A 63 -29.56 0.07 -5.56
N ASP A 64 -29.13 1.20 -4.98
CA ASP A 64 -28.56 2.32 -5.74
C ASP A 64 -27.15 1.97 -6.28
N VAL A 65 -26.45 0.99 -5.69
CA VAL A 65 -25.09 0.63 -6.06
C VAL A 65 -25.09 -0.33 -7.25
N LYS A 66 -24.62 0.15 -8.40
CA LYS A 66 -24.59 -0.60 -9.65
C LYS A 66 -23.41 -1.56 -9.77
N SER A 67 -22.28 -1.21 -9.16
CA SER A 67 -21.08 -2.06 -9.16
C SER A 67 -20.21 -1.76 -7.96
N VAL A 68 -19.51 -2.78 -7.45
CA VAL A 68 -18.48 -2.66 -6.43
C VAL A 68 -17.22 -3.43 -6.81
N THR A 69 -16.06 -2.81 -6.61
CA THR A 69 -14.76 -3.50 -6.73
C THR A 69 -14.05 -3.51 -5.39
N PHE A 70 -13.65 -4.69 -4.97
CA PHE A 70 -12.83 -4.94 -3.79
C PHE A 70 -11.38 -5.19 -4.25
N GLY A 71 -10.45 -4.36 -3.82
CA GLY A 71 -9.02 -4.61 -3.88
C GLY A 71 -8.52 -5.06 -2.51
N LEU A 72 -8.02 -6.28 -2.42
CA LEU A 72 -7.83 -6.99 -1.15
C LEU A 72 -6.39 -7.48 -0.96
N THR A 73 -5.75 -7.04 0.12
CA THR A 73 -4.56 -7.72 0.64
C THR A 73 -4.96 -9.13 1.11
N GLY A 74 -4.20 -10.14 0.69
CA GLY A 74 -4.49 -11.53 1.05
C GLY A 74 -5.69 -12.13 0.32
N TYR A 75 -6.01 -11.61 -0.87
CA TYR A 75 -7.03 -12.18 -1.75
C TYR A 75 -6.84 -13.69 -1.92
N ASN A 76 -7.93 -14.43 -1.71
CA ASN A 76 -7.99 -15.87 -1.94
C ASN A 76 -9.43 -16.29 -2.26
N PRO A 77 -9.66 -17.49 -2.87
CA PRO A 77 -10.98 -17.96 -3.28
C PRO A 77 -11.99 -18.13 -2.12
N ILE A 78 -11.51 -18.39 -0.90
CA ILE A 78 -12.39 -18.57 0.27
C ILE A 78 -12.96 -17.23 0.69
N LEU A 79 -12.11 -16.21 0.79
CA LEU A 79 -12.53 -14.84 1.06
C LEU A 79 -13.51 -14.32 0.01
N GLU A 80 -13.24 -14.58 -1.28
CA GLU A 80 -14.14 -14.24 -2.39
C GLU A 80 -15.52 -14.87 -2.22
N LYS A 81 -15.59 -16.16 -1.88
CA LYS A 81 -16.85 -16.87 -1.63
C LYS A 81 -17.66 -16.22 -0.52
N PHE A 82 -17.01 -15.81 0.59
CA PHE A 82 -17.71 -15.13 1.68
C PHE A 82 -18.18 -13.72 1.28
N ILE A 83 -17.37 -12.96 0.55
CA ILE A 83 -17.77 -11.63 0.05
C ILE A 83 -19.01 -11.76 -0.85
N LYS A 84 -18.99 -12.66 -1.84
CA LYS A 84 -20.14 -12.90 -2.74
C LYS A 84 -21.37 -13.39 -1.99
N LYS A 85 -21.21 -14.17 -0.92
CA LYS A 85 -22.32 -14.63 -0.08
C LYS A 85 -22.98 -13.48 0.70
N TYR A 86 -22.21 -12.53 1.21
CA TYR A 86 -22.74 -11.47 2.10
C TYR A 86 -23.05 -10.15 1.37
N CYS A 87 -22.41 -9.90 0.23
CA CYS A 87 -22.65 -8.72 -0.58
C CYS A 87 -23.88 -8.92 -1.47
N LYS A 88 -24.87 -8.04 -1.32
CA LYS A 88 -26.14 -8.09 -2.08
C LYS A 88 -26.11 -7.24 -3.35
N ILE A 89 -24.95 -6.71 -3.74
CA ILE A 89 -24.76 -5.93 -4.96
C ILE A 89 -24.58 -6.92 -6.13
N GLU A 90 -25.25 -6.67 -7.25
CA GLU A 90 -25.27 -7.57 -8.39
C GLU A 90 -23.89 -7.71 -9.07
N LYS A 91 -23.26 -6.58 -9.36
CA LYS A 91 -21.98 -6.56 -10.06
C LYS A 91 -20.81 -6.36 -9.10
N ILE A 92 -20.15 -7.48 -8.77
CA ILE A 92 -19.00 -7.53 -7.85
C ILE A 92 -17.75 -7.92 -8.62
N THR A 93 -16.70 -7.12 -8.47
CA THR A 93 -15.34 -7.44 -8.91
C THR A 93 -14.46 -7.58 -7.66
N ILE A 94 -13.66 -8.64 -7.59
CA ILE A 94 -12.73 -8.88 -6.48
C ILE A 94 -11.34 -9.09 -7.05
N LEU A 95 -10.38 -8.30 -6.61
CA LEU A 95 -9.02 -8.24 -7.13
C LEU A 95 -8.02 -8.22 -5.99
N ASP A 96 -6.80 -8.59 -6.28
CA ASP A 96 -5.63 -8.31 -5.44
C ASP A 96 -5.39 -6.79 -5.35
N ASP A 97 -5.03 -6.29 -4.17
CA ASP A 97 -4.78 -4.86 -3.91
C ASP A 97 -3.70 -4.25 -4.82
N GLN A 98 -2.75 -5.08 -5.27
CA GLN A 98 -1.71 -4.66 -6.20
C GLN A 98 -2.28 -4.25 -7.57
N ILE A 99 -3.33 -4.93 -8.04
CA ILE A 99 -3.98 -4.62 -9.32
C ILE A 99 -4.66 -3.25 -9.27
N ILE A 100 -5.38 -2.95 -8.20
CA ILE A 100 -6.02 -1.64 -8.07
C ILE A 100 -5.00 -0.53 -7.86
N ALA A 101 -3.86 -0.83 -7.20
CA ALA A 101 -2.75 0.12 -7.07
C ALA A 101 -2.14 0.46 -8.42
N LEU A 102 -1.92 -0.53 -9.28
CA LEU A 102 -1.42 -0.34 -10.65
C LEU A 102 -2.38 0.53 -11.46
N GLU A 103 -3.67 0.21 -11.44
CA GLU A 103 -4.69 0.93 -12.19
C GLU A 103 -4.84 2.38 -11.73
N GLY A 104 -4.90 2.61 -10.42
CA GLY A 104 -4.99 3.96 -9.86
C GLY A 104 -3.78 4.83 -10.18
N ALA A 105 -2.58 4.25 -10.14
CA ALA A 105 -1.35 4.97 -10.39
C ALA A 105 -1.12 5.33 -11.86
N LEU A 106 -1.40 4.39 -12.79
CA LEU A 106 -1.04 4.49 -14.21
C LEU A 106 -2.25 4.68 -15.15
N LEU A 107 -3.48 4.59 -14.64
CA LEU A 107 -4.71 4.75 -15.44
C LEU A 107 -4.75 3.82 -16.67
N GLY A 108 -4.34 2.57 -16.47
CA GLY A 108 -4.29 1.57 -17.53
C GLY A 108 -3.11 1.67 -18.50
N LYS A 109 -2.23 2.67 -18.35
CA LYS A 109 -1.03 2.80 -19.20
C LYS A 109 0.05 1.78 -18.83
N PRO A 110 0.90 1.37 -19.79
CA PRO A 110 2.07 0.56 -19.50
C PRO A 110 3.02 1.25 -18.51
N GLY A 111 3.69 0.45 -17.68
CA GLY A 111 4.64 0.96 -16.69
C GLY A 111 4.68 0.08 -15.43
N VAL A 112 5.40 0.53 -14.43
CA VAL A 112 5.62 -0.19 -13.17
C VAL A 112 5.19 0.67 -11.98
N VAL A 113 4.63 0.06 -10.96
CA VAL A 113 4.33 0.66 -9.66
C VAL A 113 5.12 -0.04 -8.59
N VAL A 114 5.86 0.72 -7.79
CA VAL A 114 6.58 0.26 -6.60
C VAL A 114 5.83 0.72 -5.37
N TYR A 115 5.44 -0.21 -4.53
CA TYR A 115 4.75 0.07 -3.26
C TYR A 115 5.66 -0.25 -2.08
N SER A 116 5.69 0.65 -1.09
CA SER A 116 6.36 0.42 0.19
C SER A 116 5.56 1.06 1.34
N GLY A 117 4.80 0.21 2.00
CA GLY A 117 4.03 0.50 3.22
C GLY A 117 4.49 -0.37 4.37
N THR A 118 3.56 -1.09 5.03
CA THR A 118 3.89 -2.15 6.01
C THR A 118 4.66 -3.28 5.33
N GLY A 119 4.17 -3.76 4.16
CA GLY A 119 4.86 -4.63 3.23
C GLY A 119 5.31 -3.88 1.98
N SER A 120 5.86 -4.61 0.99
CA SER A 120 6.35 -4.04 -0.27
C SER A 120 6.13 -4.96 -1.45
N PHE A 121 5.98 -4.35 -2.64
CA PHE A 121 5.90 -5.07 -3.91
C PHE A 121 6.22 -4.14 -5.09
N ALA A 122 6.53 -4.73 -6.22
CA ALA A 122 6.46 -4.09 -7.52
C ALA A 122 5.48 -4.85 -8.43
N ILE A 123 4.68 -4.11 -9.18
CA ILE A 123 3.76 -4.65 -10.18
C ILE A 123 3.81 -3.77 -11.42
N GLY A 124 3.69 -4.36 -12.59
CA GLY A 124 3.69 -3.61 -13.84
C GLY A 124 2.82 -4.25 -14.89
N LYS A 125 2.60 -3.47 -15.96
CA LYS A 125 1.89 -3.87 -17.17
C LYS A 125 2.65 -3.38 -18.39
N ASN A 126 2.75 -4.22 -19.44
CA ASN A 126 3.34 -3.83 -20.71
C ASN A 126 2.30 -3.35 -21.74
N PHE A 127 2.74 -3.01 -22.94
CA PHE A 127 1.89 -2.54 -24.04
C PHE A 127 0.88 -3.60 -24.54
N GLN A 128 1.16 -4.90 -24.31
CA GLN A 128 0.25 -6.02 -24.63
C GLN A 128 -0.70 -6.36 -23.48
N ASN A 129 -0.75 -5.55 -22.41
CA ASN A 129 -1.52 -5.76 -21.19
C ASN A 129 -1.08 -6.97 -20.35
N ASN A 130 0.08 -7.58 -20.60
CA ASN A 130 0.65 -8.60 -19.72
C ASN A 130 1.06 -7.96 -18.38
N ILE A 131 0.80 -8.67 -17.28
CA ILE A 131 1.10 -8.21 -15.93
C ILE A 131 2.21 -9.07 -15.33
N ALA A 132 3.19 -8.43 -14.69
CA ALA A 132 4.21 -9.09 -13.90
C ALA A 132 4.31 -8.47 -12.51
N ARG A 133 4.79 -9.28 -11.54
CA ARG A 133 4.92 -8.90 -10.13
C ARG A 133 6.24 -9.39 -9.55
N ALA A 134 6.74 -8.65 -8.55
CA ALA A 134 7.84 -9.05 -7.67
C ALA A 134 7.52 -8.62 -6.23
N GLY A 135 7.87 -9.45 -5.25
CA GLY A 135 7.54 -9.23 -3.84
C GLY A 135 6.05 -9.43 -3.51
N GLY A 136 5.60 -8.86 -2.40
CA GLY A 136 4.20 -8.91 -1.97
C GLY A 136 3.71 -10.30 -1.53
N LYS A 137 4.62 -11.12 -0.97
CA LYS A 137 4.32 -12.47 -0.46
C LYS A 137 4.38 -12.55 1.07
N GLY A 138 4.37 -11.39 1.74
CA GLY A 138 4.42 -11.30 3.19
C GLY A 138 5.86 -11.37 3.74
N PHE A 139 6.00 -10.99 4.99
CA PHE A 139 7.28 -10.72 5.65
C PHE A 139 8.23 -11.93 5.80
N LEU A 140 7.74 -13.15 5.67
CA LEU A 140 8.56 -14.36 5.71
C LEU A 140 9.25 -14.66 4.38
N LEU A 141 8.63 -14.29 3.26
CA LEU A 141 9.10 -14.64 1.92
C LEU A 141 9.56 -13.41 1.11
N SER A 142 9.14 -12.23 1.53
CA SER A 142 9.42 -10.98 0.83
C SER A 142 9.24 -9.79 1.78
N ASP A 143 8.79 -8.64 1.28
CA ASP A 143 8.62 -7.37 1.97
C ASP A 143 9.94 -6.62 2.23
N GLU A 144 11.02 -6.95 1.51
CA GLU A 144 12.25 -6.18 1.52
C GLU A 144 11.97 -4.73 1.06
N GLY A 145 12.63 -3.77 1.69
CA GLY A 145 12.42 -2.34 1.43
C GLY A 145 11.13 -1.76 2.00
N SER A 146 10.31 -2.55 2.71
CA SER A 146 9.09 -2.09 3.39
C SER A 146 9.37 -1.41 4.74
N GLY A 147 8.32 -0.84 5.33
CA GLY A 147 8.37 -0.36 6.71
C GLY A 147 8.71 -1.47 7.71
N PHE A 148 8.19 -2.69 7.50
CA PHE A 148 8.56 -3.86 8.32
C PHE A 148 10.06 -4.17 8.19
N TYR A 149 10.58 -4.26 6.98
CA TYR A 149 12.00 -4.49 6.72
C TYR A 149 12.89 -3.45 7.41
N ILE A 150 12.57 -2.15 7.23
CA ILE A 150 13.31 -1.06 7.87
C ILE A 150 13.23 -1.17 9.40
N GLY A 151 12.02 -1.40 9.95
CA GLY A 151 11.80 -1.51 11.39
C GLY A 151 12.51 -2.72 12.02
N GLN A 152 12.53 -3.87 11.33
CA GLN A 152 13.27 -5.05 11.76
C GLN A 152 14.79 -4.77 11.78
N ASN A 153 15.33 -4.10 10.74
CA ASN A 153 16.73 -3.74 10.71
C ASN A 153 17.08 -2.67 11.76
N VAL A 154 16.17 -1.76 12.11
CA VAL A 154 16.31 -0.83 13.25
C VAL A 154 16.50 -1.59 14.54
N LEU A 155 15.66 -2.59 14.84
CA LEU A 155 15.81 -3.42 16.05
C LEU A 155 17.14 -4.18 16.09
N LYS A 156 17.49 -4.83 14.96
CA LYS A 156 18.74 -5.59 14.86
C LYS A 156 19.98 -4.69 15.01
N ALA A 157 19.98 -3.52 14.37
CA ALA A 157 21.10 -2.58 14.45
C ALA A 157 21.21 -1.96 15.85
N ALA A 158 20.08 -1.63 16.49
CA ALA A 158 20.04 -1.10 17.83
C ALA A 158 20.65 -2.08 18.85
N LEU A 159 20.29 -3.37 18.77
CA LEU A 159 20.85 -4.42 19.61
C LEU A 159 22.35 -4.63 19.33
N LYS A 160 22.76 -4.71 18.06
CA LYS A 160 24.18 -4.89 17.71
C LYS A 160 25.06 -3.73 18.21
N GLY A 161 24.55 -2.49 18.14
CA GLY A 161 25.27 -1.34 18.69
C GLY A 161 25.32 -1.33 20.24
N PHE A 162 24.35 -1.97 20.90
CA PHE A 162 24.32 -2.10 22.35
C PHE A 162 25.29 -3.18 22.86
N ASP A 163 25.29 -4.37 22.25
CA ASP A 163 26.08 -5.52 22.68
C ASP A 163 27.50 -5.59 22.08
N GLY A 164 27.90 -4.57 21.29
CA GLY A 164 29.23 -4.43 20.73
C GLY A 164 29.52 -5.24 19.47
N ARG A 165 28.52 -5.94 18.89
CA ARG A 165 28.66 -6.67 17.60
C ARG A 165 28.56 -5.78 16.37
N GLY A 166 28.24 -4.51 16.51
CA GLY A 166 28.08 -3.58 15.41
C GLY A 166 28.49 -2.16 15.80
N GLU A 167 28.39 -1.26 14.82
CA GLU A 167 28.71 0.16 15.03
C GLU A 167 27.76 0.80 16.03
N LYS A 168 28.28 1.77 16.81
CA LYS A 168 27.45 2.61 17.68
C LYS A 168 26.47 3.40 16.85
N THR A 169 25.19 3.45 17.28
CA THR A 169 24.11 4.09 16.56
C THR A 169 23.13 4.78 17.50
N LEU A 170 22.51 5.86 17.02
CA LEU A 170 21.42 6.53 17.73
C LEU A 170 20.19 5.64 17.88
N LEU A 171 20.07 4.60 17.04
CA LEU A 171 18.95 3.66 17.07
C LEU A 171 18.85 2.94 18.42
N THR A 172 19.96 2.62 19.07
CA THR A 172 19.98 2.01 20.40
C THR A 172 19.13 2.80 21.39
N LYS A 173 19.44 4.11 21.52
CA LYS A 173 18.69 5.01 22.41
C LYS A 173 17.25 5.18 21.97
N TYR A 174 16.98 5.29 20.64
CA TYR A 174 15.64 5.55 20.11
C TYR A 174 14.71 4.35 20.28
N VAL A 175 15.20 3.13 20.13
CA VAL A 175 14.42 1.91 20.32
C VAL A 175 14.05 1.73 21.80
N LEU A 176 15.00 1.84 22.72
CA LEU A 176 14.74 1.73 24.16
C LEU A 176 13.72 2.79 24.62
N HIS A 177 13.89 4.04 24.16
CA HIS A 177 12.92 5.10 24.46
C HIS A 177 11.53 4.86 23.86
N TYR A 178 11.44 4.33 22.61
CA TYR A 178 10.17 4.04 21.96
C TYR A 178 9.34 3.02 22.71
N TYR A 179 9.99 1.98 23.27
CA TYR A 179 9.33 0.94 24.06
C TYR A 179 9.24 1.29 25.54
N ASN A 180 9.85 2.40 25.98
CA ASN A 180 9.96 2.83 27.37
C ASN A 180 10.55 1.73 28.27
N VAL A 181 11.67 1.15 27.84
CA VAL A 181 12.40 0.08 28.54
C VAL A 181 13.83 0.50 28.86
N LYS A 182 14.42 -0.15 29.87
CA LYS A 182 15.77 0.17 30.36
C LYS A 182 16.86 -0.50 29.51
N ASP A 183 16.61 -1.71 29.06
CA ASP A 183 17.57 -2.53 28.32
C ASP A 183 16.90 -3.46 27.28
N PHE A 184 17.72 -4.22 26.55
CA PHE A 184 17.25 -5.15 25.54
C PHE A 184 16.71 -6.48 26.10
N ASN A 185 16.94 -6.81 27.37
CA ASN A 185 16.34 -7.99 28.01
C ASN A 185 14.85 -7.72 28.22
N GLU A 186 14.53 -6.55 28.79
CA GLU A 186 13.14 -6.10 28.94
C GLU A 186 12.43 -5.96 27.57
N LEU A 187 13.10 -5.39 26.57
CA LEU A 187 12.58 -5.31 25.23
C LEU A 187 12.29 -6.69 24.61
N SER A 188 13.22 -7.63 24.76
CA SER A 188 13.07 -9.00 24.28
C SER A 188 11.82 -9.66 24.88
N TYR A 189 11.61 -9.52 26.18
CA TYR A 189 10.41 -10.02 26.83
C TYR A 189 9.13 -9.46 26.24
N ILE A 190 9.06 -8.12 26.03
CA ILE A 190 7.89 -7.46 25.43
C ILE A 190 7.62 -7.96 24.00
N LEU A 191 8.67 -8.09 23.18
CA LEU A 191 8.52 -8.51 21.78
C LEU A 191 8.08 -9.96 21.63
N HIS A 192 8.48 -10.86 22.55
CA HIS A 192 8.16 -12.29 22.50
C HIS A 192 6.91 -12.68 23.31
N SER A 193 6.41 -11.80 24.18
CA SER A 193 5.23 -12.06 25.01
C SER A 193 3.90 -12.04 24.24
N LYS A 194 3.91 -11.56 22.99
CA LYS A 194 2.73 -11.42 22.13
C LYS A 194 3.00 -11.91 20.70
N PRO A 195 1.98 -12.36 19.97
CA PRO A 195 2.14 -12.68 18.55
C PRO A 195 2.72 -11.51 17.75
N LEU A 196 3.60 -11.83 16.81
CA LEU A 196 4.19 -10.82 15.93
C LEU A 196 3.12 -10.14 15.07
N ILE A 197 3.01 -8.83 15.19
CA ILE A 197 2.17 -7.98 14.34
C ILE A 197 3.11 -7.12 13.49
N THR A 198 3.17 -7.39 12.20
CA THR A 198 4.09 -6.73 11.26
C THR A 198 3.98 -5.20 11.27
N SER A 199 2.76 -4.66 11.44
CA SER A 199 2.55 -3.21 11.52
C SER A 199 3.20 -2.58 12.75
N ASN A 200 3.34 -3.30 13.87
CA ASN A 200 4.03 -2.80 15.06
C ASN A 200 5.52 -2.63 14.80
N ILE A 201 6.14 -3.58 14.10
CA ILE A 201 7.54 -3.47 13.70
C ILE A 201 7.72 -2.36 12.65
N ALA A 202 6.82 -2.27 11.67
CA ALA A 202 6.86 -1.21 10.65
C ALA A 202 6.79 0.22 11.24
N ARG A 203 6.15 0.40 12.40
CA ARG A 203 6.11 1.68 13.14
C ARG A 203 7.48 2.15 13.63
N LEU A 204 8.49 1.31 13.63
CA LEU A 204 9.86 1.68 13.99
C LEU A 204 10.64 2.32 12.81
N ALA A 205 10.18 2.14 11.58
CA ALA A 205 10.86 2.71 10.40
C ALA A 205 11.12 4.23 10.51
N PRO A 206 10.23 5.08 11.07
CA PRO A 206 10.52 6.48 11.30
C PRO A 206 11.75 6.76 12.15
N LEU A 207 12.17 5.84 13.03
CA LEU A 207 13.38 5.99 13.85
C LEU A 207 14.65 6.02 12.98
N ALA A 208 14.71 5.18 11.93
CA ALA A 208 15.80 5.21 10.96
C ALA A 208 15.90 6.58 10.29
N PHE A 209 14.79 7.14 9.82
CA PHE A 209 14.77 8.45 9.18
C PHE A 209 15.15 9.59 10.16
N LYS A 210 14.71 9.46 11.43
CA LYS A 210 15.07 10.41 12.48
C LYS A 210 16.58 10.40 12.79
N ALA A 211 17.19 9.22 12.86
CA ALA A 211 18.62 9.05 13.12
C ALA A 211 19.45 9.47 11.90
N ALA A 212 19.05 9.11 10.69
CA ALA A 212 19.72 9.49 9.44
C ALA A 212 19.77 11.02 9.24
N LYS A 213 18.73 11.76 9.66
CA LYS A 213 18.78 13.24 9.68
C LYS A 213 19.88 13.80 10.58
N LYS A 214 20.33 13.03 11.58
CA LYS A 214 21.47 13.35 12.46
C LYS A 214 22.79 12.73 11.98
N LYS A 215 22.84 12.31 10.71
CA LYS A 215 24.02 11.72 10.06
C LYS A 215 24.45 10.37 10.67
N ASP A 216 23.53 9.63 11.28
CA ASP A 216 23.78 8.26 11.76
C ASP A 216 24.00 7.34 10.56
N LEU A 217 25.22 6.81 10.42
CA LEU A 217 25.64 6.02 9.27
C LEU A 217 24.89 4.69 9.17
N VAL A 218 24.66 4.02 10.30
CA VAL A 218 23.92 2.75 10.35
C VAL A 218 22.49 2.93 9.82
N SER A 219 21.85 4.02 10.22
CA SER A 219 20.51 4.36 9.73
C SER A 219 20.48 4.68 8.24
N LEU A 220 21.52 5.37 7.72
CA LEU A 220 21.64 5.62 6.29
C LEU A 220 21.79 4.33 5.50
N GLN A 221 22.64 3.39 5.96
CA GLN A 221 22.81 2.07 5.34
C GLN A 221 21.50 1.27 5.30
N ILE A 222 20.69 1.30 6.37
CA ILE A 222 19.38 0.64 6.41
C ILE A 222 18.45 1.23 5.32
N ILE A 223 18.42 2.55 5.20
CA ILE A 223 17.57 3.26 4.22
C ILE A 223 18.03 2.97 2.78
N GLU A 224 19.35 2.97 2.53
CA GLU A 224 19.95 2.65 1.24
C GLU A 224 19.68 1.21 0.83
N SER A 225 19.84 0.27 1.76
CA SER A 225 19.51 -1.15 1.53
C SER A 225 18.04 -1.31 1.15
N ALA A 226 17.13 -0.66 1.90
CA ALA A 226 15.70 -0.70 1.61
C ALA A 226 15.36 -0.14 0.20
N ALA A 227 16.00 0.94 -0.20
CA ALA A 227 15.81 1.54 -1.53
C ALA A 227 16.34 0.63 -2.65
N LYS A 228 17.49 -0.05 -2.42
CA LYS A 228 18.06 -1.02 -3.35
C LYS A 228 17.13 -2.21 -3.58
N GLU A 229 16.56 -2.77 -2.52
CA GLU A 229 15.62 -3.89 -2.62
C GLU A 229 14.37 -3.53 -3.46
N LEU A 230 13.79 -2.35 -3.23
CA LEU A 230 12.66 -1.89 -4.05
C LEU A 230 13.05 -1.68 -5.52
N THR A 231 14.27 -1.21 -5.78
CA THR A 231 14.77 -1.06 -7.14
C THR A 231 14.97 -2.41 -7.82
N LEU A 232 15.46 -3.43 -7.10
CA LEU A 232 15.57 -4.79 -7.61
C LEU A 232 14.21 -5.38 -8.00
N MET A 233 13.18 -5.16 -7.17
CA MET A 233 11.80 -5.56 -7.51
C MET A 233 11.32 -4.87 -8.79
N ALA A 234 11.52 -3.55 -8.91
CA ALA A 234 11.15 -2.79 -10.11
C ALA A 234 11.86 -3.31 -11.35
N LYS A 235 13.18 -3.58 -11.25
CA LYS A 235 14.01 -4.12 -12.33
C LYS A 235 13.52 -5.49 -12.78
N ALA A 236 13.23 -6.38 -11.81
CA ALA A 236 12.73 -7.72 -12.11
C ALA A 236 11.40 -7.69 -12.87
N VAL A 237 10.46 -6.80 -12.46
CA VAL A 237 9.19 -6.61 -13.16
C VAL A 237 9.42 -6.05 -14.57
N SER A 238 10.28 -5.05 -14.71
CA SER A 238 10.59 -4.43 -16.01
C SER A 238 11.19 -5.42 -17.00
N ILE A 239 12.10 -6.30 -16.54
CA ILE A 239 12.66 -7.37 -17.36
C ILE A 239 11.59 -8.36 -17.81
N LYS A 240 10.77 -8.87 -16.86
CA LYS A 240 9.69 -9.83 -17.16
C LYS A 240 8.67 -9.29 -18.17
N LEU A 241 8.49 -7.99 -18.21
CA LEU A 241 7.54 -7.32 -19.11
C LEU A 241 8.14 -6.87 -20.43
N GLY A 242 9.45 -7.05 -20.63
CA GLY A 242 10.18 -6.56 -21.81
C GLY A 242 10.30 -5.03 -21.86
N LEU A 243 10.10 -4.34 -20.71
CA LEU A 243 10.15 -2.88 -20.64
C LEU A 243 11.56 -2.31 -20.42
N ILE A 244 12.53 -3.14 -20.07
CA ILE A 244 13.85 -2.66 -19.60
C ILE A 244 14.59 -1.79 -20.63
N ASN A 245 14.36 -2.03 -21.92
CA ASN A 245 14.93 -1.27 -23.03
C ASN A 245 14.00 -0.18 -23.58
N GLU A 246 12.79 -0.05 -23.02
CA GLU A 246 11.79 0.90 -23.43
C GLU A 246 11.83 2.16 -22.55
N HIS A 247 11.27 3.26 -23.05
CA HIS A 247 11.03 4.44 -22.25
C HIS A 247 9.65 4.35 -21.56
N PHE A 248 9.62 4.10 -20.25
CA PHE A 248 8.39 3.80 -19.52
C PHE A 248 8.35 4.45 -18.13
N PRO A 249 7.14 4.72 -17.59
CA PRO A 249 6.99 5.30 -16.27
C PRO A 249 7.15 4.27 -15.16
N ILE A 250 7.82 4.68 -14.08
CA ILE A 250 7.78 4.03 -12.78
C ILE A 250 7.09 4.97 -11.78
N SER A 251 5.99 4.51 -11.21
CA SER A 251 5.29 5.19 -10.14
C SER A 251 5.61 4.57 -8.79
N PHE A 252 5.38 5.32 -7.72
CA PHE A 252 5.69 4.88 -6.36
C PHE A 252 4.57 5.25 -5.39
N SER A 253 4.32 4.41 -4.38
CA SER A 253 3.27 4.63 -3.38
C SER A 253 3.64 3.99 -2.05
N GLY A 254 2.93 4.36 -1.00
CA GLY A 254 3.10 3.84 0.37
C GLY A 254 3.79 4.79 1.32
N ASN A 255 3.71 4.46 2.62
CA ASN A 255 4.13 5.37 3.70
C ASN A 255 5.65 5.62 3.75
N VAL A 256 6.47 4.68 3.32
CA VAL A 256 7.94 4.85 3.29
C VAL A 256 8.33 5.97 2.33
N PHE A 257 7.61 6.12 1.23
CA PHE A 257 7.82 7.20 0.26
C PHE A 257 7.36 8.59 0.74
N LYS A 258 6.79 8.72 1.94
CA LYS A 258 6.57 10.04 2.57
C LYS A 258 7.90 10.72 2.96
N SER A 259 8.96 9.94 3.16
CA SER A 259 10.30 10.46 3.44
C SER A 259 10.95 11.03 2.18
N ASN A 260 11.32 12.33 2.19
CA ASN A 260 12.05 12.94 1.09
C ASN A 260 13.46 12.36 0.93
N LEU A 261 14.10 11.99 2.06
CA LEU A 261 15.40 11.31 2.04
C LEU A 261 15.31 9.98 1.30
N PHE A 262 14.30 9.17 1.64
CA PHE A 262 14.08 7.88 0.97
C PHE A 262 13.84 8.03 -0.53
N LYS A 263 12.96 8.96 -0.91
CA LYS A 263 12.71 9.25 -2.33
C LYS A 263 13.99 9.62 -3.09
N LYS A 264 14.82 10.51 -2.50
CA LYS A 264 16.09 10.92 -3.12
C LYS A 264 17.01 9.72 -3.35
N ILE A 265 17.16 8.85 -2.35
CA ILE A 265 18.01 7.65 -2.45
C ILE A 265 17.42 6.68 -3.48
N PHE A 266 16.13 6.35 -3.36
CA PHE A 266 15.44 5.45 -4.29
C PHE A 266 15.52 5.92 -5.75
N PHE A 267 15.26 7.19 -6.02
CA PHE A 267 15.32 7.72 -7.39
C PHE A 267 16.74 7.69 -7.97
N LYS A 268 17.76 7.97 -7.14
CA LYS A 268 19.16 7.84 -7.55
C LYS A 268 19.52 6.39 -7.91
N THR A 269 19.14 5.43 -7.05
CA THR A 269 19.38 4.00 -7.28
C THR A 269 18.63 3.49 -8.51
N LEU A 270 17.37 3.93 -8.67
CA LEU A 270 16.54 3.55 -9.81
C LEU A 270 17.14 4.06 -11.13
N ALA A 271 17.58 5.31 -11.19
CA ALA A 271 18.19 5.90 -12.38
C ALA A 271 19.51 5.19 -12.79
N SER A 272 20.26 4.67 -11.81
CA SER A 272 21.46 3.87 -12.07
C SER A 272 21.13 2.46 -12.60
N GLU A 273 20.06 1.82 -12.09
CA GLU A 273 19.76 0.42 -12.38
C GLU A 273 18.79 0.23 -13.57
N ILE A 274 17.98 1.25 -13.85
CA ILE A 274 16.95 1.23 -14.91
C ILE A 274 16.96 2.60 -15.62
N PRO A 275 18.01 2.90 -16.40
CA PRO A 275 18.23 4.24 -16.96
C PRO A 275 17.15 4.70 -17.94
N ASN A 276 16.43 3.77 -18.58
CA ASN A 276 15.36 4.11 -19.52
C ASN A 276 14.01 4.40 -18.83
N ALA A 277 13.90 4.16 -17.53
CA ALA A 277 12.68 4.48 -16.79
C ALA A 277 12.68 5.94 -16.30
N TYR A 278 11.49 6.54 -16.28
CA TYR A 278 11.29 7.85 -15.66
C TYR A 278 10.27 7.78 -14.53
N VAL A 279 10.51 8.58 -13.50
CA VAL A 279 9.67 8.56 -12.30
C VAL A 279 8.48 9.49 -12.45
N ILE A 280 7.28 8.98 -12.14
CA ILE A 280 6.05 9.78 -12.08
C ILE A 280 5.38 9.66 -10.71
N LYS A 281 4.62 10.68 -10.33
CA LYS A 281 3.69 10.57 -9.21
C LYS A 281 2.49 9.70 -9.61
N PRO A 282 1.93 8.89 -8.69
CA PRO A 282 0.70 8.17 -8.97
C PRO A 282 -0.42 9.17 -9.33
N ALA A 283 -1.20 8.85 -10.37
CA ALA A 283 -2.32 9.68 -10.77
C ALA A 283 -3.39 9.75 -9.68
N PHE A 284 -3.68 8.58 -9.07
CA PHE A 284 -4.65 8.40 -8.00
C PHE A 284 -4.21 7.32 -6.98
N PRO A 285 -4.78 7.32 -5.76
CA PRO A 285 -4.59 6.24 -4.80
C PRO A 285 -5.31 4.95 -5.23
N PRO A 286 -4.95 3.77 -4.66
CA PRO A 286 -5.51 2.47 -5.05
C PRO A 286 -7.04 2.39 -5.03
N VAL A 287 -7.70 3.02 -4.06
CA VAL A 287 -9.18 3.03 -3.97
C VAL A 287 -9.85 3.63 -5.22
N VAL A 288 -9.21 4.57 -5.90
CA VAL A 288 -9.70 5.08 -7.20
C VAL A 288 -9.47 4.04 -8.30
N GLY A 289 -8.40 3.23 -8.21
CA GLY A 289 -8.24 2.08 -9.09
C GLY A 289 -9.41 1.10 -8.98
N SER A 290 -9.94 0.85 -7.78
CA SER A 290 -11.17 0.07 -7.61
C SER A 290 -12.38 0.72 -8.29
N ILE A 291 -12.54 2.02 -8.17
CA ILE A 291 -13.59 2.77 -8.88
C ILE A 291 -13.47 2.59 -10.40
N ILE A 292 -12.25 2.71 -10.94
CA ILE A 292 -11.99 2.53 -12.38
C ILE A 292 -12.40 1.13 -12.85
N PHE A 293 -12.09 0.09 -12.06
CA PHE A 293 -12.53 -1.28 -12.37
C PHE A 293 -14.05 -1.43 -12.31
N SER A 294 -14.72 -0.77 -11.36
CA SER A 294 -16.19 -0.81 -11.29
C SER A 294 -16.85 -0.16 -12.52
N PHE A 295 -16.31 0.97 -13.04
CA PHE A 295 -16.74 1.55 -14.31
C PHE A 295 -16.54 0.58 -15.49
N LYS A 296 -15.35 -0.03 -15.58
CA LYS A 296 -15.04 -1.03 -16.62
C LYS A 296 -16.00 -2.22 -16.59
N HIS A 297 -16.34 -2.70 -15.40
CA HIS A 297 -17.31 -3.80 -15.24
C HIS A 297 -18.71 -3.43 -15.73
N LEU A 298 -19.08 -2.16 -15.62
CA LEU A 298 -20.32 -1.62 -16.20
C LEU A 298 -20.22 -1.32 -17.70
N LYS A 299 -19.06 -1.52 -18.32
CA LYS A 299 -18.73 -1.14 -19.70
C LYS A 299 -18.91 0.36 -19.95
N LEU A 300 -18.70 1.19 -18.91
CA LEU A 300 -18.73 2.63 -18.98
C LEU A 300 -17.32 3.16 -19.23
N GLU A 301 -17.19 4.09 -20.17
CA GLU A 301 -15.93 4.78 -20.43
C GLU A 301 -15.64 5.79 -19.34
N ILE A 302 -14.39 5.85 -18.91
CA ILE A 302 -13.94 6.84 -17.94
C ILE A 302 -13.24 7.97 -18.69
N SER A 303 -13.97 9.05 -18.92
CA SER A 303 -13.44 10.24 -19.56
C SER A 303 -12.47 11.00 -18.64
N ASN A 304 -11.65 11.86 -19.24
CA ASN A 304 -10.81 12.78 -18.47
C ASN A 304 -11.64 13.72 -17.58
N GLU A 305 -12.86 14.02 -17.94
CA GLU A 305 -13.79 14.84 -17.15
C GLU A 305 -14.19 14.12 -15.86
N ILE A 306 -14.55 12.83 -15.95
CA ILE A 306 -14.84 11.98 -14.78
C ILE A 306 -13.63 11.91 -13.85
N LEU A 307 -12.43 11.66 -14.39
CA LEU A 307 -11.20 11.61 -13.59
C LEU A 307 -10.89 12.95 -12.90
N ASN A 308 -11.09 14.07 -13.58
CA ASN A 308 -10.92 15.40 -13.01
C ASN A 308 -11.96 15.68 -11.91
N THR A 309 -13.20 15.24 -12.09
CA THR A 309 -14.26 15.36 -11.09
C THR A 309 -13.93 14.53 -9.84
N ILE A 310 -13.48 13.28 -10.01
CA ILE A 310 -12.98 12.45 -8.90
C ILE A 310 -11.87 13.18 -8.15
N LYS A 311 -10.86 13.68 -8.85
CA LYS A 311 -9.71 14.37 -8.25
C LYS A 311 -10.11 15.60 -7.43
N LYS A 312 -11.00 16.45 -8.00
CA LYS A 312 -11.49 17.67 -7.36
C LYS A 312 -12.35 17.38 -6.11
N THR A 313 -13.25 16.41 -6.22
CA THR A 313 -14.21 16.12 -5.14
C THR A 313 -13.61 15.26 -4.04
N MET A 314 -12.68 14.35 -4.37
CA MET A 314 -11.90 13.58 -3.40
C MET A 314 -11.07 14.50 -2.50
N LYS A 315 -10.39 15.51 -3.05
CA LYS A 315 -9.60 16.48 -2.27
C LYS A 315 -10.45 17.19 -1.22
N LYS A 316 -11.67 17.61 -1.58
CA LYS A 316 -12.60 18.24 -0.63
C LYS A 316 -13.01 17.29 0.51
N ARG A 317 -13.25 16.01 0.21
CA ARG A 317 -13.64 15.02 1.22
C ARG A 317 -12.51 14.66 2.17
N LEU A 318 -11.27 14.53 1.67
CA LEU A 318 -10.08 14.29 2.49
C LEU A 318 -9.79 15.43 3.47
N LEU A 319 -9.98 16.70 3.08
CA LEU A 319 -9.83 17.85 3.97
C LEU A 319 -10.86 17.81 5.10
N ASN A 320 -12.12 17.49 4.80
CA ASN A 320 -13.18 17.39 5.80
C ASN A 320 -13.02 16.17 6.73
N PHE A 321 -12.31 15.12 6.31
CA PHE A 321 -12.05 13.93 7.13
C PHE A 321 -10.93 14.18 8.15
N ASN A 322 -9.92 14.97 7.79
CA ASN A 322 -8.78 15.33 8.67
C ASN A 322 -9.12 16.43 9.69
N CYS A 323 -10.30 17.05 9.60
CA CYS A 323 -10.80 18.08 10.52
C CYS A 323 -11.78 17.54 11.59
N LYS A 324 -12.04 16.25 11.61
CA LYS A 324 -12.83 15.54 12.62
C LYS A 324 -11.94 14.55 13.39
#